data_10292059ecae9099494d2d0831a4b25b
#
_entry.id   10292059ecae9099494d2d0831a4b25b
#
_cell.length_a   1.000
_cell.length_b   1.000
_cell.length_c   1.000
_cell.angle_alpha   90.00
_cell.angle_beta   90.00
_cell.angle_gamma   90.00
#
_symmetry.space_group_name_H-M   'P 1'
#
loop_
_entity.id
_entity.type
_entity.pdbx_description
1 polymer ?
#
loop_
_entity_poly.entity_id
_entity_poly.type
_entity_poly.pdbx_seq_one_letter_code
_entity_poly.pdbx_strand_id
1 'polypeptide(L)'
;EAGGIDAIIEVTGAIEFGAQVVIRAIEHSKHIILMNAEIDGTVGPILKVYADRAGVIVSGCDGDQPGVEMNLYRFVRGIGLRPLVCGNIKGLQDPYRTPTTQAGFAAKWGQNPTMVTSFADGTKISFEQAIVANATGMKVSRRGMNGWNFTDHVDDLTKKYAIEELE
;
A
#
# COMPACT_ATOMS: atom_id res chain seq x y z
N GLU A 1 5.86 4.09 28.33
CA GLU A 1 6.42 2.73 28.45
C GLU A 1 5.38 1.81 29.11
N ALA A 2 4.42 1.34 28.32
CA ALA A 2 3.46 0.36 28.81
C ALA A 2 4.10 -1.03 28.78
N GLY A 3 4.33 -1.63 29.95
CA GLY A 3 4.74 -3.02 30.07
C GLY A 3 3.67 -3.96 29.56
N GLY A 4 4.07 -5.11 28.98
CA GLY A 4 3.12 -6.15 28.53
C GLY A 4 2.48 -5.91 27.16
N ILE A 5 2.99 -4.96 26.36
CA ILE A 5 2.60 -4.75 24.97
C ILE A 5 3.73 -5.31 24.07
N ASP A 6 3.41 -6.23 23.18
CA ASP A 6 4.37 -6.83 22.25
C ASP A 6 4.26 -6.25 20.85
N ALA A 7 3.08 -5.77 20.46
CA ALA A 7 2.82 -5.22 19.14
C ALA A 7 1.96 -3.95 19.20
N ILE A 8 2.15 -3.07 18.23
CA ILE A 8 1.39 -1.84 18.05
C ILE A 8 0.75 -1.86 16.65
N ILE A 9 -0.51 -1.46 16.57
CA ILE A 9 -1.21 -1.20 15.31
C ILE A 9 -1.21 0.31 15.10
N GLU A 10 -0.58 0.78 14.04
CA GLU A 10 -0.55 2.18 13.65
C GLU A 10 -1.73 2.46 12.70
N VAL A 11 -2.67 3.33 13.15
CA VAL A 11 -3.92 3.64 12.45
C VAL A 11 -4.22 5.14 12.43
N THR A 12 -3.23 5.99 12.66
CA THR A 12 -3.47 7.43 12.82
C THR A 12 -3.79 8.15 11.51
N GLY A 13 -3.38 7.60 10.37
CA GLY A 13 -3.48 8.26 9.07
C GLY A 13 -2.54 9.47 8.91
N ALA A 14 -1.68 9.74 9.89
CA ALA A 14 -0.73 10.85 9.87
C ALA A 14 0.68 10.32 9.62
N ILE A 15 1.30 10.71 8.49
CA ILE A 15 2.58 10.15 8.05
C ILE A 15 3.71 10.50 9.00
N GLU A 16 3.91 11.79 9.27
CA GLU A 16 5.02 12.27 10.09
C GLU A 16 4.93 11.78 11.54
N PHE A 17 3.75 11.92 12.14
CA PHE A 17 3.53 11.46 13.50
C PHE A 17 3.62 9.94 13.61
N GLY A 18 2.96 9.21 12.70
CA GLY A 18 2.96 7.75 12.68
C GLY A 18 4.37 7.18 12.47
N ALA A 19 5.19 7.78 11.61
CA ALA A 19 6.58 7.37 11.42
C ALA A 19 7.40 7.51 12.71
N GLN A 20 7.21 8.58 13.49
CA GLN A 20 7.85 8.75 14.79
C GLN A 20 7.39 7.68 15.80
N VAL A 21 6.09 7.36 15.82
CA VAL A 21 5.54 6.29 16.67
C VAL A 21 6.17 4.95 16.30
N VAL A 22 6.29 4.64 15.00
CA VAL A 22 6.92 3.41 14.52
C VAL A 22 8.37 3.31 14.96
N ILE A 23 9.17 4.37 14.79
CA ILE A 23 10.56 4.39 15.22
C ILE A 23 10.66 4.15 16.74
N ARG A 24 9.84 4.83 17.53
CA ARG A 24 9.82 4.62 18.99
C ARG A 24 9.42 3.21 19.38
N ALA A 25 8.47 2.61 18.67
CA ALA A 25 8.08 1.22 18.89
C ALA A 25 9.25 0.26 18.60
N ILE A 26 9.98 0.47 17.50
CA ILE A 26 11.18 -0.30 17.15
C ILE A 26 12.26 -0.19 18.25
N GLU A 27 12.55 1.02 18.72
CA GLU A 27 13.50 1.29 19.80
C GLU A 27 13.15 0.57 21.12
N HIS A 28 11.85 0.29 21.32
CA HIS A 28 11.33 -0.44 22.50
C HIS A 28 11.04 -1.91 22.20
N SER A 29 11.59 -2.46 21.12
CA SER A 29 11.44 -3.87 20.72
C SER A 29 9.97 -4.31 20.56
N LYS A 30 9.12 -3.44 20.02
CA LYS A 30 7.72 -3.75 19.73
C LYS A 30 7.54 -4.06 18.24
N HIS A 31 6.73 -5.07 17.94
CA HIS A 31 6.29 -5.34 16.58
C HIS A 31 5.29 -4.27 16.12
N ILE A 32 5.26 -4.00 14.81
CA ILE A 32 4.40 -2.97 14.24
C ILE A 32 3.56 -3.54 13.11
N ILE A 33 2.27 -3.23 13.14
CA ILE A 33 1.30 -3.51 12.08
C ILE A 33 0.84 -2.15 11.54
N LEU A 34 1.13 -1.87 10.28
CA LEU A 34 0.77 -0.62 9.62
C LEU A 34 -0.58 -0.74 8.91
N MET A 35 -1.60 -0.04 9.40
CA MET A 35 -2.82 0.23 8.65
C MET A 35 -2.63 1.48 7.77
N ASN A 36 -1.66 2.29 8.07
CA ASN A 36 -1.30 3.53 7.38
C ASN A 36 -0.27 3.20 6.27
N ALA A 37 -0.78 2.78 5.12
CA ALA A 37 0.06 2.44 3.97
C ALA A 37 0.85 3.65 3.45
N GLU A 38 0.42 4.88 3.77
CA GLU A 38 1.12 6.10 3.45
C GLU A 38 2.52 6.17 4.10
N ILE A 39 2.64 5.67 5.33
CA ILE A 39 3.96 5.57 6.01
C ILE A 39 4.86 4.58 5.28
N ASP A 40 4.33 3.40 4.94
CA ASP A 40 5.08 2.38 4.22
C ASP A 40 5.51 2.89 2.84
N GLY A 41 4.60 3.48 2.07
CA GLY A 41 4.90 4.07 0.77
C GLY A 41 5.90 5.23 0.80
N THR A 42 6.04 5.92 1.94
CA THR A 42 6.93 7.09 2.08
C THR A 42 8.29 6.71 2.67
N VAL A 43 8.30 5.97 3.77
CA VAL A 43 9.51 5.65 4.55
C VAL A 43 9.64 4.17 4.92
N GLY A 44 8.75 3.30 4.41
CA GLY A 44 8.75 1.87 4.72
C GLY A 44 10.09 1.17 4.57
N PRO A 45 10.82 1.35 3.45
CA PRO A 45 12.11 0.69 3.26
C PRO A 45 13.13 0.99 4.37
N ILE A 46 13.20 2.22 4.85
CA ILE A 46 14.12 2.57 5.95
C ILE A 46 13.61 2.06 7.31
N LEU A 47 12.30 2.10 7.55
CA LEU A 47 11.71 1.52 8.76
C LEU A 47 11.96 0.01 8.84
N LYS A 48 11.90 -0.69 7.69
CA LYS A 48 12.25 -2.10 7.60
C LYS A 48 13.70 -2.37 8.02
N VAL A 49 14.64 -1.53 7.59
CA VAL A 49 16.05 -1.66 7.99
C VAL A 49 16.22 -1.51 9.50
N TYR A 50 15.53 -0.53 10.11
CA TYR A 50 15.58 -0.37 11.57
C TYR A 50 14.94 -1.55 12.30
N ALA A 51 13.80 -2.02 11.83
CA ALA A 51 13.10 -3.16 12.40
C ALA A 51 13.95 -4.43 12.36
N ASP A 52 14.58 -4.73 11.24
CA ASP A 52 15.44 -5.90 11.08
C ASP A 52 16.64 -5.85 12.03
N ARG A 53 17.26 -4.68 12.20
CA ARG A 53 18.36 -4.48 13.15
C ARG A 53 17.93 -4.67 14.61
N ALA A 54 16.70 -4.31 14.93
CA ALA A 54 16.11 -4.47 16.27
C ALA A 54 15.50 -5.84 16.50
N GLY A 55 15.42 -6.70 15.48
CA GLY A 55 14.81 -8.02 15.58
C GLY A 55 13.27 -7.97 15.73
N VAL A 56 12.63 -6.90 15.27
CA VAL A 56 11.18 -6.75 15.31
C VAL A 56 10.57 -6.79 13.91
N ILE A 57 9.27 -7.06 13.84
CA ILE A 57 8.51 -7.15 12.61
C ILE A 57 7.81 -5.81 12.35
N VAL A 58 7.95 -5.29 11.14
CA VAL A 58 7.08 -4.26 10.57
C VAL A 58 6.35 -4.90 9.40
N SER A 59 5.03 -4.89 9.42
CA SER A 59 4.18 -5.51 8.40
C SER A 59 3.00 -4.59 8.07
N GLY A 60 2.52 -4.64 6.83
CA GLY A 60 1.22 -4.08 6.47
C GLY A 60 0.08 -4.85 7.15
N CYS A 61 -1.03 -4.18 7.37
CA CYS A 61 -2.26 -4.79 7.89
C CYS A 61 -2.91 -5.66 6.82
N ASP A 62 -3.40 -6.82 7.22
CA ASP A 62 -4.26 -7.64 6.36
C ASP A 62 -5.60 -6.93 6.13
N GLY A 63 -6.07 -6.91 4.87
CA GLY A 63 -7.29 -6.21 4.46
C GLY A 63 -7.05 -4.85 3.78
N ASP A 64 -5.87 -4.25 3.90
CA ASP A 64 -5.45 -3.15 3.02
C ASP A 64 -4.87 -3.69 1.71
N GLN A 65 -4.92 -2.91 0.63
CA GLN A 65 -4.58 -3.39 -0.69
C GLN A 65 -3.19 -4.04 -0.81
N PRO A 66 -2.11 -3.43 -0.30
CA PRO A 66 -0.79 -4.09 -0.37
C PRO A 66 -0.76 -5.45 0.33
N GLY A 67 -1.42 -5.58 1.48
CA GLY A 67 -1.53 -6.84 2.22
C GLY A 67 -2.31 -7.90 1.45
N VAL A 68 -3.45 -7.52 0.86
CA VAL A 68 -4.29 -8.42 0.04
C VAL A 68 -3.55 -8.88 -1.22
N GLU A 69 -2.88 -7.98 -1.92
CA GLU A 69 -2.06 -8.34 -3.09
C GLU A 69 -0.92 -9.28 -2.70
N MET A 70 -0.26 -9.05 -1.57
CA MET A 70 0.78 -9.95 -1.07
C MET A 70 0.25 -11.33 -0.70
N ASN A 71 -0.99 -11.43 -0.19
CA ASN A 71 -1.62 -12.73 0.07
C ASN A 71 -1.87 -13.49 -1.24
N LEU A 72 -2.40 -12.82 -2.26
CA LEU A 72 -2.57 -13.40 -3.59
C LEU A 72 -1.22 -13.77 -4.23
N TYR A 73 -0.22 -12.91 -4.13
CA TYR A 73 1.13 -13.17 -4.62
C TYR A 73 1.72 -14.44 -3.99
N ARG A 74 1.65 -14.57 -2.66
CA ARG A 74 2.15 -15.74 -1.94
C ARG A 74 1.38 -17.00 -2.33
N PHE A 75 0.07 -16.93 -2.50
CA PHE A 75 -0.75 -18.04 -2.95
C PHE A 75 -0.31 -18.53 -4.33
N VAL A 76 -0.20 -17.63 -5.30
CA VAL A 76 0.24 -17.95 -6.68
C VAL A 76 1.64 -18.56 -6.68
N ARG A 77 2.57 -18.00 -5.90
CA ARG A 77 3.91 -18.57 -5.72
C ARG A 77 3.88 -19.93 -5.05
N GLY A 78 3.02 -20.12 -4.07
CA GLY A 78 2.87 -21.37 -3.31
C GLY A 78 2.40 -22.54 -4.15
N ILE A 79 1.60 -22.31 -5.18
CA ILE A 79 1.18 -23.34 -6.14
C ILE A 79 2.17 -23.54 -7.30
N GLY A 80 3.35 -22.91 -7.23
CA GLY A 80 4.44 -23.09 -8.20
C GLY A 80 4.38 -22.18 -9.43
N LEU A 81 3.50 -21.18 -9.45
CA LEU A 81 3.40 -20.23 -10.56
C LEU A 81 4.20 -18.94 -10.27
N ARG A 82 4.62 -18.26 -11.33
CA ARG A 82 5.31 -16.96 -11.26
C ARG A 82 4.32 -15.84 -11.54
N PRO A 83 4.00 -14.96 -10.59
CA PRO A 83 3.26 -13.74 -10.87
C PRO A 83 4.05 -12.84 -11.81
N LEU A 84 3.40 -12.35 -12.87
CA LEU A 84 4.01 -11.48 -13.88
C LEU A 84 3.60 -10.03 -13.67
N VAL A 85 2.39 -9.79 -13.17
CA VAL A 85 1.83 -8.46 -12.92
C VAL A 85 1.18 -8.46 -11.55
N CYS A 86 1.41 -7.40 -10.80
CA CYS A 86 0.63 -7.03 -9.63
C CYS A 86 -0.06 -5.69 -9.90
N GLY A 87 -1.30 -5.56 -9.50
CA GLY A 87 -2.06 -4.35 -9.71
C GLY A 87 -3.40 -4.39 -8.99
N ASN A 88 -4.04 -3.25 -8.88
CA ASN A 88 -5.38 -3.20 -8.33
C ASN A 88 -6.33 -2.39 -9.23
N ILE A 89 -7.62 -2.64 -9.10
CA ILE A 89 -8.67 -1.97 -9.85
C ILE A 89 -9.36 -0.99 -8.91
N LYS A 90 -9.41 0.27 -9.30
CA LYS A 90 -10.14 1.33 -8.59
C LYS A 90 -11.26 1.88 -9.48
N GLY A 91 -12.42 2.08 -8.91
CA GLY A 91 -13.47 2.87 -9.53
C GLY A 91 -13.28 4.37 -9.30
N LEU A 92 -13.93 5.19 -10.13
CA LEU A 92 -14.02 6.66 -9.96
C LEU A 92 -12.67 7.39 -9.95
N GLN A 93 -11.65 6.84 -10.62
CA GLN A 93 -10.36 7.50 -10.75
C GLN A 93 -10.47 8.76 -11.61
N ASP A 94 -9.97 9.88 -11.09
CA ASP A 94 -9.89 11.16 -11.78
C ASP A 94 -8.71 11.97 -11.22
N PRO A 95 -7.62 12.15 -11.99
CA PRO A 95 -6.41 12.84 -11.52
C PRO A 95 -6.62 14.31 -11.17
N TYR A 96 -7.77 14.88 -11.54
CA TYR A 96 -8.13 16.26 -11.23
C TYR A 96 -8.94 16.42 -9.94
N ARG A 97 -9.15 15.34 -9.18
CA ARG A 97 -9.76 15.44 -7.85
C ARG A 97 -8.89 16.26 -6.90
N THR A 98 -9.55 17.04 -6.07
CA THR A 98 -8.93 17.91 -5.07
C THR A 98 -9.64 17.75 -3.72
N PRO A 99 -9.03 18.17 -2.61
CA PRO A 99 -9.71 18.18 -1.31
C PRO A 99 -11.03 18.95 -1.33
N THR A 100 -11.12 19.99 -2.12
CA THR A 100 -12.36 20.77 -2.31
C THR A 100 -13.44 19.94 -3.02
N THR A 101 -13.11 19.25 -4.11
CA THR A 101 -14.08 18.41 -4.84
C THR A 101 -14.49 17.18 -4.05
N GLN A 102 -13.67 16.73 -3.11
CA GLN A 102 -13.90 15.54 -2.28
C GLN A 102 -14.48 15.87 -0.90
N ALA A 103 -14.68 17.16 -0.56
CA ALA A 103 -15.14 17.57 0.76
C ALA A 103 -16.49 16.93 1.16
N GLY A 104 -17.43 16.80 0.21
CA GLY A 104 -18.74 16.17 0.46
C GLY A 104 -18.64 14.68 0.82
N PHE A 105 -17.79 13.93 0.12
CA PHE A 105 -17.53 12.53 0.44
C PHE A 105 -16.80 12.39 1.78
N ALA A 106 -15.82 13.24 2.02
CA ALA A 106 -15.07 13.25 3.28
C ALA A 106 -15.99 13.49 4.48
N ALA A 107 -16.88 14.49 4.38
CA ALA A 107 -17.86 14.77 5.42
C ALA A 107 -18.82 13.58 5.66
N LYS A 108 -19.29 12.94 4.58
CA LYS A 108 -20.18 11.76 4.67
C LYS A 108 -19.50 10.58 5.36
N TRP A 109 -18.19 10.42 5.17
CA TRP A 109 -17.45 9.29 5.71
C TRP A 109 -16.72 9.62 7.03
N GLY A 110 -16.82 10.85 7.51
CA GLY A 110 -16.09 11.30 8.70
C GLY A 110 -14.57 11.28 8.53
N GLN A 111 -14.09 11.52 7.30
CA GLN A 111 -12.67 11.42 6.97
C GLN A 111 -12.07 12.76 6.54
N ASN A 112 -10.74 12.80 6.48
CA ASN A 112 -10.01 13.98 6.02
C ASN A 112 -10.15 14.13 4.49
N PRO A 113 -10.50 15.31 3.95
CA PRO A 113 -10.63 15.53 2.51
C PRO A 113 -9.37 15.21 1.70
N THR A 114 -8.18 15.47 2.24
CA THR A 114 -6.90 15.14 1.57
C THR A 114 -6.74 13.62 1.41
N MET A 115 -7.07 12.86 2.45
CA MET A 115 -7.04 11.39 2.38
C MET A 115 -8.04 10.87 1.35
N VAL A 116 -9.28 11.38 1.38
CA VAL A 116 -10.32 10.97 0.40
C VAL A 116 -9.93 11.34 -1.04
N THR A 117 -9.21 12.45 -1.22
CA THR A 117 -8.66 12.81 -2.53
C THR A 117 -7.67 11.76 -3.02
N SER A 118 -6.77 11.28 -2.18
CA SER A 118 -5.77 10.28 -2.56
C SER A 118 -6.38 8.95 -3.02
N PHE A 119 -7.60 8.64 -2.59
CA PHE A 119 -8.33 7.45 -3.04
C PHE A 119 -8.81 7.54 -4.49
N ALA A 120 -8.94 8.74 -5.03
CA ALA A 120 -9.54 8.99 -6.32
C ALA A 120 -8.58 9.57 -7.37
N ASP A 121 -7.52 10.27 -6.96
CA ASP A 121 -6.62 10.99 -7.86
C ASP A 121 -5.45 10.16 -8.41
N GLY A 122 -5.35 8.89 -8.02
CA GLY A 122 -4.27 7.98 -8.41
C GLY A 122 -3.08 7.94 -7.45
N THR A 123 -3.03 8.80 -6.45
CA THR A 123 -1.92 8.83 -5.48
C THR A 123 -1.84 7.53 -4.69
N LYS A 124 -2.95 7.12 -4.07
CA LYS A 124 -2.97 5.93 -3.20
C LYS A 124 -2.66 4.66 -3.98
N ILE A 125 -3.28 4.44 -5.12
CA ILE A 125 -3.02 3.27 -5.96
C ILE A 125 -1.55 3.20 -6.40
N SER A 126 -0.92 4.35 -6.64
CA SER A 126 0.48 4.41 -7.09
C SER A 126 1.46 4.00 -5.99
N PHE A 127 1.32 4.51 -4.76
CA PHE A 127 2.23 4.11 -3.70
C PHE A 127 1.95 2.68 -3.18
N GLU A 128 0.70 2.22 -3.21
CA GLU A 128 0.35 0.84 -2.89
C GLU A 128 1.10 -0.14 -3.80
N GLN A 129 1.16 0.13 -5.10
CA GLN A 129 1.93 -0.70 -6.04
C GLN A 129 3.45 -0.60 -5.84
N ALA A 130 3.96 0.55 -5.41
CA ALA A 130 5.36 0.68 -5.04
C ALA A 130 5.71 -0.17 -3.80
N ILE A 131 4.81 -0.25 -2.82
CA ILE A 131 4.95 -1.13 -1.65
C ILE A 131 5.01 -2.59 -2.09
N VAL A 132 4.10 -3.03 -2.96
CA VAL A 132 4.10 -4.40 -3.50
C VAL A 132 5.38 -4.68 -4.28
N ALA A 133 5.86 -3.75 -5.09
CA ALA A 133 7.12 -3.89 -5.81
C ALA A 133 8.30 -4.10 -4.84
N ASN A 134 8.39 -3.30 -3.78
CA ASN A 134 9.40 -3.45 -2.73
C ASN A 134 9.33 -4.81 -2.03
N ALA A 135 8.12 -5.31 -1.76
CA ALA A 135 7.91 -6.57 -1.06
C ALA A 135 8.16 -7.82 -1.92
N THR A 136 8.04 -7.72 -3.24
CA THR A 136 8.13 -8.85 -4.18
C THR A 136 9.44 -8.91 -4.94
N GLY A 137 10.19 -7.82 -4.99
CA GLY A 137 11.33 -7.61 -5.87
C GLY A 137 10.93 -7.34 -7.32
N MET A 138 9.64 -7.16 -7.60
CA MET A 138 9.14 -6.69 -8.89
C MET A 138 9.48 -5.21 -9.08
N LYS A 139 9.36 -4.71 -10.29
CA LYS A 139 9.64 -3.31 -10.62
C LYS A 139 8.35 -2.59 -11.00
N VAL A 140 8.25 -1.34 -10.63
CA VAL A 140 7.27 -0.44 -11.22
C VAL A 140 7.69 -0.20 -12.67
N SER A 141 6.85 -0.58 -13.62
CA SER A 141 7.18 -0.59 -15.05
C SER A 141 7.60 0.79 -15.57
N ARG A 142 6.90 1.84 -15.13
CA ARG A 142 7.21 3.24 -15.45
C ARG A 142 6.67 4.17 -14.37
N ARG A 143 7.16 5.41 -14.33
CA ARG A 143 6.59 6.42 -13.45
C ARG A 143 5.09 6.61 -13.72
N GLY A 144 4.27 6.53 -12.67
CA GLY A 144 2.80 6.58 -12.75
C GLY A 144 2.16 5.25 -13.15
N MET A 145 2.95 4.21 -13.35
CA MET A 145 2.53 2.85 -13.71
C MET A 145 1.77 2.76 -15.06
N ASN A 146 1.48 1.56 -15.49
CA ASN A 146 0.56 1.31 -16.59
C ASN A 146 -0.86 1.28 -16.03
N GLY A 147 -1.80 1.97 -16.67
CA GLY A 147 -3.19 2.00 -16.28
C GLY A 147 -4.11 2.13 -17.48
N TRP A 148 -5.25 1.52 -17.40
CA TRP A 148 -6.26 1.53 -18.47
C TRP A 148 -7.63 1.87 -17.89
N ASN A 149 -8.43 2.56 -18.68
CA ASN A 149 -9.87 2.57 -18.47
C ASN A 149 -10.41 1.21 -18.90
N PHE A 150 -10.92 0.43 -17.96
CA PHE A 150 -11.30 -0.95 -18.19
C PHE A 150 -12.68 -1.23 -17.61
N THR A 151 -13.60 -1.64 -18.46
CA THR A 151 -15.02 -1.86 -18.11
C THR A 151 -15.45 -3.31 -18.31
N ASP A 152 -14.58 -4.13 -18.90
CA ASP A 152 -14.86 -5.54 -19.17
C ASP A 152 -14.58 -6.41 -17.92
N HIS A 153 -14.71 -7.71 -18.05
CA HIS A 153 -14.41 -8.62 -16.96
C HIS A 153 -12.91 -8.64 -16.64
N VAL A 154 -12.56 -8.77 -15.36
CA VAL A 154 -11.16 -8.71 -14.90
C VAL A 154 -10.25 -9.73 -15.61
N ASP A 155 -10.77 -10.90 -15.99
CA ASP A 155 -10.01 -11.92 -16.72
C ASP A 155 -9.51 -11.42 -18.08
N ASP A 156 -10.23 -10.49 -18.69
CA ASP A 156 -9.87 -9.89 -19.98
C ASP A 156 -8.75 -8.84 -19.85
N LEU A 157 -8.38 -8.47 -18.63
CA LEU A 157 -7.29 -7.52 -18.38
C LEU A 157 -5.95 -8.08 -18.89
N THR A 158 -5.79 -9.40 -18.91
CA THR A 158 -4.61 -10.08 -19.47
C THR A 158 -4.36 -9.71 -20.92
N LYS A 159 -5.40 -9.39 -21.70
CA LYS A 159 -5.30 -8.96 -23.11
C LYS A 159 -4.69 -7.57 -23.29
N LYS A 160 -4.53 -6.81 -22.19
CA LYS A 160 -3.93 -5.46 -22.19
C LYS A 160 -2.42 -5.48 -22.05
N TYR A 161 -1.84 -6.63 -21.72
CA TYR A 161 -0.40 -6.77 -21.52
C TYR A 161 0.23 -7.54 -22.69
N ALA A 162 1.27 -7.01 -23.30
CA ALA A 162 2.13 -7.76 -24.18
C ALA A 162 3.12 -8.60 -23.33
N ILE A 163 3.36 -9.83 -23.72
CA ILE A 163 4.27 -10.73 -22.95
C ILE A 163 5.67 -10.11 -22.87
N GLU A 164 6.11 -9.42 -23.91
CA GLU A 164 7.41 -8.76 -23.99
C GLU A 164 7.57 -7.60 -22.98
N GLU A 165 6.47 -7.08 -22.47
CA GLU A 165 6.46 -6.04 -21.44
C GLU A 165 6.57 -6.60 -19.99
N LEU A 166 6.46 -7.93 -19.85
CA LEU A 166 6.36 -8.62 -18.57
C LEU A 166 7.65 -9.38 -18.18
N GLU A 167 8.69 -9.31 -19.00
CA GLU A 167 10.00 -9.95 -18.78
C GLU A 167 11.09 -8.95 -18.21
#